data_3b0e73d75f83921c632f3c01efffda04
#
_entry.id   3b0e73d75f83921c632f3c01efffda04
#
_cell.length_a   1.000
_cell.length_b   1.000
_cell.length_c   1.000
_cell.angle_alpha   90.00
_cell.angle_beta   90.00
_cell.angle_gamma   90.00
#
_symmetry.space_group_name_H-M   'P 1'
#
loop_
_entity.id
_entity.type
_entity.pdbx_description
1 polymer ?
#
loop_
_entity_poly.entity_id
_entity_poly.type
_entity_poly.pdbx_seq_one_letter_code
_entity_poly.pdbx_strand_id
1 'polypeptide(L)'
;MADGPTGPSRPPTDAAARERELAEWLRFEPEPPPIPMDDEARAMLARMSIEITADEESKLARYLGMLFAANERFNLTRIDRESAWSRHVVDSLTLLGPLASAEGAESAIDIGSGGGLPAIPLAIARPDIGFTLLESTGKKARFLEAVARRLGLANVAVVNDRAERAARTGLREAFDVATSRAVGALDDLALWSVPFLKIGGVMLAIKGARAAEEIVAAKQRLYELHAAAVGEIRTETNTIVVIEKQRKTPAKFP
;
A
#
# COMPACT_ATOMS: atom_id res chain seq x y z
N MET A 1 -63.97 -14.82 8.37
CA MET A 1 -62.57 -14.97 7.98
C MET A 1 -62.05 -13.56 7.71
N ALA A 2 -61.24 -13.05 8.61
CA ALA A 2 -60.73 -11.69 8.51
C ALA A 2 -59.24 -11.77 8.13
N ASP A 3 -58.92 -11.20 6.96
CA ASP A 3 -57.56 -10.97 6.54
C ASP A 3 -56.93 -9.88 7.44
N GLY A 4 -55.90 -10.26 8.19
CA GLY A 4 -55.12 -9.33 8.97
C GLY A 4 -54.24 -8.46 8.08
N PRO A 5 -53.98 -7.20 8.47
CA PRO A 5 -53.16 -6.30 7.69
C PRO A 5 -51.69 -6.77 7.67
N THR A 6 -51.19 -7.04 6.49
CA THR A 6 -49.76 -7.22 6.22
C THR A 6 -49.03 -5.92 6.59
N GLY A 7 -48.27 -5.97 7.70
CA GLY A 7 -47.42 -4.87 8.11
C GLY A 7 -46.41 -4.50 7.03
N PRO A 8 -45.91 -3.24 6.99
CA PRO A 8 -44.99 -2.77 5.99
C PRO A 8 -43.71 -3.63 6.03
N SER A 9 -43.41 -4.26 4.91
CA SER A 9 -42.16 -4.98 4.70
C SER A 9 -41.00 -4.02 4.96
N ARG A 10 -40.15 -4.37 5.94
CA ARG A 10 -38.92 -3.67 6.23
C ARG A 10 -38.14 -3.54 4.92
N PRO A 11 -37.72 -2.32 4.52
CA PRO A 11 -36.95 -2.19 3.30
C PRO A 11 -35.72 -3.08 3.41
N PRO A 12 -35.31 -3.79 2.36
CA PRO A 12 -34.12 -4.59 2.40
C PRO A 12 -32.97 -3.71 2.86
N THR A 13 -32.18 -4.17 3.82
CA THR A 13 -30.93 -3.55 4.24
C THR A 13 -29.98 -3.71 3.06
N ASP A 14 -30.08 -2.81 2.09
CA ASP A 14 -29.62 -3.01 0.73
C ASP A 14 -28.11 -2.81 0.70
N ALA A 15 -27.38 -3.90 0.94
CA ALA A 15 -25.93 -3.94 0.74
C ALA A 15 -25.57 -3.47 -0.68
N ALA A 16 -26.40 -3.79 -1.67
CA ALA A 16 -26.23 -3.37 -3.06
C ALA A 16 -26.47 -1.86 -3.24
N ALA A 17 -27.40 -1.24 -2.49
CA ALA A 17 -27.58 0.22 -2.53
C ALA A 17 -26.39 0.95 -1.92
N ARG A 18 -25.88 0.49 -0.76
CA ARG A 18 -24.66 1.04 -0.14
C ARG A 18 -23.45 0.88 -1.05
N GLU A 19 -23.39 -0.20 -1.77
CA GLU A 19 -22.32 -0.47 -2.73
C GLU A 19 -22.37 0.48 -3.93
N ARG A 20 -23.56 0.72 -4.47
CA ARG A 20 -23.79 1.70 -5.53
C ARG A 20 -23.48 3.12 -5.08
N GLU A 21 -23.94 3.52 -3.89
CA GLU A 21 -23.63 4.83 -3.31
C GLU A 21 -22.12 5.02 -3.13
N LEU A 22 -21.41 4.01 -2.63
CA LEU A 22 -19.96 4.03 -2.50
C LEU A 22 -19.26 4.15 -3.84
N ALA A 23 -19.70 3.38 -4.85
CA ALA A 23 -19.12 3.42 -6.18
C ALA A 23 -19.36 4.79 -6.85
N GLU A 24 -20.55 5.37 -6.68
CA GLU A 24 -20.88 6.71 -7.17
C GLU A 24 -19.99 7.77 -6.53
N TRP A 25 -19.86 7.74 -5.20
CA TRP A 25 -19.04 8.69 -4.48
C TRP A 25 -17.55 8.57 -4.85
N LEU A 26 -17.04 7.35 -5.06
CA LEU A 26 -15.65 7.08 -5.49
C LEU A 26 -15.38 7.47 -6.96
N ARG A 27 -16.34 7.99 -7.69
CA ARG A 27 -16.05 8.63 -8.99
C ARG A 27 -15.21 9.88 -8.83
N PHE A 28 -15.22 10.49 -7.63
CA PHE A 28 -14.57 11.78 -7.38
C PHE A 28 -15.01 12.84 -8.39
N GLU A 29 -16.33 13.02 -8.51
CA GLU A 29 -16.95 14.00 -9.41
C GLU A 29 -17.86 14.92 -8.60
N PRO A 30 -17.48 16.23 -8.41
CA PRO A 30 -16.20 16.81 -8.85
C PRO A 30 -15.00 16.22 -8.12
N GLU A 31 -13.83 16.27 -8.76
CA GLU A 31 -12.58 15.82 -8.14
C GLU A 31 -12.25 16.70 -6.91
N PRO A 32 -11.87 16.09 -5.78
CA PRO A 32 -11.45 16.84 -4.61
C PRO A 32 -10.25 17.75 -4.92
N PRO A 33 -10.18 18.95 -4.30
CA PRO A 33 -9.07 19.84 -4.55
C PRO A 33 -7.73 19.18 -4.21
N PRO A 34 -6.71 19.31 -5.08
CA PRO A 34 -5.39 18.77 -4.83
C PRO A 34 -4.77 19.43 -3.60
N ILE A 35 -3.88 18.71 -2.93
CA ILE A 35 -3.06 19.26 -1.84
C ILE A 35 -1.70 19.61 -2.44
N PRO A 36 -1.38 20.90 -2.61
CA PRO A 36 -0.10 21.30 -3.19
C PRO A 36 1.08 20.92 -2.27
N MET A 37 2.25 20.72 -2.87
CA MET A 37 3.47 20.45 -2.11
C MET A 37 3.88 21.70 -1.33
N ASP A 38 4.15 21.51 -0.03
CA ASP A 38 4.72 22.55 0.83
C ASP A 38 6.24 22.66 0.69
N ASP A 39 6.80 23.76 1.19
CA ASP A 39 8.24 24.04 1.10
C ASP A 39 9.08 23.04 1.92
N GLU A 40 8.55 22.52 3.02
CA GLU A 40 9.22 21.53 3.85
C GLU A 40 9.41 20.21 3.07
N ALA A 41 8.34 19.68 2.48
CA ALA A 41 8.42 18.46 1.67
C ALA A 41 9.38 18.64 0.47
N ARG A 42 9.35 19.80 -0.18
CA ARG A 42 10.28 20.14 -1.27
C ARG A 42 11.72 20.12 -0.80
N ALA A 43 12.00 20.72 0.35
CA ALA A 43 13.35 20.72 0.95
C ALA A 43 13.77 19.30 1.37
N MET A 44 12.87 18.47 1.88
CA MET A 44 13.16 17.07 2.23
C MET A 44 13.53 16.25 1.00
N LEU A 45 12.77 16.34 -0.10
CA LEU A 45 13.07 15.64 -1.35
C LEU A 45 14.44 16.07 -1.89
N ALA A 46 14.74 17.38 -1.87
CA ALA A 46 16.03 17.91 -2.31
C ALA A 46 17.21 17.35 -1.47
N ARG A 47 17.10 17.32 -0.14
CA ARG A 47 18.12 16.73 0.73
C ARG A 47 18.35 15.24 0.47
N MET A 48 17.31 14.52 0.09
CA MET A 48 17.38 13.09 -0.25
C MET A 48 17.77 12.83 -1.72
N SER A 49 18.00 13.89 -2.51
CA SER A 49 18.27 13.80 -3.96
C SER A 49 17.18 13.02 -4.70
N ILE A 50 15.92 13.19 -4.28
CA ILE A 50 14.75 12.62 -4.94
C ILE A 50 14.16 13.71 -5.84
N GLU A 51 14.22 13.47 -7.14
CA GLU A 51 13.62 14.35 -8.13
C GLU A 51 12.26 13.80 -8.58
N ILE A 52 11.26 14.66 -8.70
CA ILE A 52 9.96 14.36 -9.26
C ILE A 52 9.62 15.38 -10.34
N THR A 53 9.02 14.93 -11.40
CA THR A 53 8.55 15.80 -12.49
C THR A 53 7.31 16.59 -12.10
N ALA A 54 6.97 17.65 -12.85
CA ALA A 54 5.74 18.40 -12.60
C ALA A 54 4.46 17.56 -12.78
N ASP A 55 4.47 16.56 -13.66
CA ASP A 55 3.34 15.62 -13.83
C ASP A 55 3.19 14.71 -12.61
N GLU A 56 4.30 14.17 -12.09
CA GLU A 56 4.30 13.35 -10.85
C GLU A 56 3.85 14.18 -9.65
N GLU A 57 4.36 15.40 -9.48
CA GLU A 57 3.91 16.31 -8.41
C GLU A 57 2.41 16.57 -8.51
N SER A 58 1.89 16.83 -9.72
CA SER A 58 0.46 17.04 -9.95
C SER A 58 -0.37 15.80 -9.59
N LYS A 59 0.06 14.60 -10.00
CA LYS A 59 -0.63 13.34 -9.66
C LYS A 59 -0.60 13.07 -8.16
N LEU A 60 0.51 13.30 -7.49
CA LEU A 60 0.67 13.15 -6.05
C LEU A 60 -0.23 14.12 -5.27
N ALA A 61 -0.30 15.39 -5.70
CA ALA A 61 -1.18 16.38 -5.10
C ALA A 61 -2.67 15.99 -5.22
N ARG A 62 -3.09 15.50 -6.39
CA ARG A 62 -4.45 14.98 -6.65
C ARG A 62 -4.74 13.72 -5.82
N TYR A 63 -3.78 12.78 -5.74
CA TYR A 63 -3.89 11.61 -4.90
C TYR A 63 -4.15 11.98 -3.44
N LEU A 64 -3.39 12.91 -2.88
CA LEU A 64 -3.60 13.39 -1.51
C LEU A 64 -4.99 14.02 -1.33
N GLY A 65 -5.47 14.82 -2.28
CA GLY A 65 -6.83 15.35 -2.26
C GLY A 65 -7.89 14.25 -2.14
N MET A 66 -7.78 13.21 -2.98
CA MET A 66 -8.69 12.04 -2.95
C MET A 66 -8.54 11.23 -1.65
N LEU A 67 -7.31 11.04 -1.14
CA LEU A 67 -7.04 10.33 0.10
C LEU A 67 -7.74 11.00 1.28
N PHE A 68 -7.61 12.32 1.44
CA PHE A 68 -8.23 13.05 2.54
C PHE A 68 -9.74 13.16 2.41
N ALA A 69 -10.28 13.35 1.21
CA ALA A 69 -11.72 13.27 0.99
C ALA A 69 -12.29 11.88 1.37
N ALA A 70 -11.57 10.81 1.00
CA ALA A 70 -11.98 9.46 1.37
C ALA A 70 -11.80 9.18 2.87
N ASN A 71 -10.81 9.78 3.51
CA ASN A 71 -10.56 9.61 4.94
C ASN A 71 -11.70 10.10 5.83
N GLU A 72 -12.50 11.05 5.37
CA GLU A 72 -13.72 11.50 6.05
C GLU A 72 -14.78 10.38 6.21
N ARG A 73 -14.75 9.38 5.33
CA ARG A 73 -15.68 8.23 5.32
C ARG A 73 -15.05 6.91 5.75
N PHE A 74 -13.73 6.80 5.53
CA PHE A 74 -13.03 5.52 5.73
C PHE A 74 -11.82 5.66 6.58
N ASN A 75 -11.43 5.33 7.55
CA ASN A 75 -10.17 5.45 8.28
C ASN A 75 -8.97 4.95 7.43
N LEU A 76 -8.51 5.77 6.49
CA LEU A 76 -7.38 5.49 5.61
C LEU A 76 -6.06 5.96 6.21
N THR A 77 -6.09 7.10 6.92
CA THR A 77 -4.92 7.68 7.57
C THR A 77 -5.29 8.37 8.89
N ARG A 78 -4.31 8.44 9.80
CA ARG A 78 -4.36 9.24 11.03
C ARG A 78 -3.44 10.45 10.99
N ILE A 79 -2.70 10.60 9.88
CA ILE A 79 -1.83 11.76 9.64
C ILE A 79 -2.73 12.92 9.25
N ASP A 80 -2.45 14.09 9.78
CA ASP A 80 -3.15 15.33 9.44
C ASP A 80 -2.83 15.80 8.01
N ARG A 81 -3.63 16.76 7.54
CA ARG A 81 -3.51 17.28 6.17
C ARG A 81 -2.24 18.10 5.97
N GLU A 82 -1.80 18.79 7.00
CA GLU A 82 -0.60 19.63 7.02
C GLU A 82 0.68 18.78 6.82
N SER A 83 0.71 17.58 7.40
CA SER A 83 1.83 16.64 7.30
C SER A 83 1.71 15.68 6.10
N ALA A 84 0.73 15.88 5.21
CA ALA A 84 0.40 14.92 4.15
C ALA A 84 1.57 14.63 3.21
N TRP A 85 2.28 15.66 2.76
CA TRP A 85 3.41 15.50 1.87
C TRP A 85 4.59 14.83 2.55
N SER A 86 5.03 15.34 3.70
CA SER A 86 6.19 14.81 4.41
C SER A 86 5.97 13.36 4.87
N ARG A 87 4.81 13.09 5.50
CA ARG A 87 4.52 11.81 6.16
C ARG A 87 3.87 10.75 5.25
N HIS A 88 3.37 11.12 4.08
CA HIS A 88 2.82 10.16 3.12
C HIS A 88 3.66 10.06 1.87
N VAL A 89 3.88 11.17 1.16
CA VAL A 89 4.58 11.14 -0.12
C VAL A 89 6.07 10.94 0.09
N VAL A 90 6.73 11.84 0.84
CA VAL A 90 8.18 11.77 1.04
C VAL A 90 8.58 10.45 1.70
N ASP A 91 7.87 10.02 2.77
CA ASP A 91 8.08 8.71 3.39
C ASP A 91 8.02 7.56 2.38
N SER A 92 7.06 7.58 1.46
CA SER A 92 6.92 6.54 0.44
C SER A 92 8.06 6.57 -0.57
N LEU A 93 8.45 7.77 -1.02
CA LEU A 93 9.50 7.96 -2.02
C LEU A 93 10.90 7.63 -1.48
N THR A 94 11.10 7.53 -0.15
CA THR A 94 12.35 6.98 0.42
C THR A 94 12.67 5.57 -0.07
N LEU A 95 11.66 4.83 -0.52
CA LEU A 95 11.85 3.49 -1.08
C LEU A 95 12.43 3.48 -2.51
N LEU A 96 12.49 4.61 -3.20
CA LEU A 96 13.01 4.67 -4.59
C LEU A 96 14.46 4.18 -4.70
N GLY A 97 15.33 4.57 -3.77
CA GLY A 97 16.71 4.10 -3.72
C GLY A 97 16.83 2.57 -3.57
N PRO A 98 16.26 1.99 -2.49
CA PRO A 98 16.24 0.53 -2.31
C PRO A 98 15.55 -0.22 -3.47
N LEU A 99 14.49 0.35 -4.04
CA LEU A 99 13.78 -0.23 -5.17
C LEU A 99 14.67 -0.25 -6.43
N ALA A 100 15.44 0.81 -6.67
CA ALA A 100 16.40 0.85 -7.76
C ALA A 100 17.57 -0.13 -7.58
N SER A 101 17.91 -0.46 -6.32
CA SER A 101 18.94 -1.45 -6.00
C SER A 101 18.48 -2.90 -6.20
N ALA A 102 17.18 -3.15 -6.34
CA ALA A 102 16.62 -4.43 -6.76
C ALA A 102 16.73 -4.52 -8.30
N GLU A 103 17.92 -4.93 -8.78
CA GLU A 103 18.23 -4.96 -10.21
C GLU A 103 17.19 -5.75 -11.01
N GLY A 104 16.66 -5.16 -12.09
CA GLY A 104 15.70 -5.80 -12.97
C GLY A 104 14.31 -6.02 -12.37
N ALA A 105 13.97 -5.35 -11.27
CA ALA A 105 12.63 -5.45 -10.68
C ALA A 105 11.57 -4.88 -11.64
N GLU A 106 10.66 -5.73 -12.09
CA GLU A 106 9.53 -5.39 -12.96
C GLU A 106 8.18 -5.47 -12.23
N SER A 107 8.14 -6.11 -11.06
CA SER A 107 6.91 -6.39 -10.33
C SER A 107 7.04 -6.15 -8.83
N ALA A 108 6.07 -5.42 -8.28
CA ALA A 108 5.99 -5.16 -6.84
C ALA A 108 4.59 -5.51 -6.30
N ILE A 109 4.53 -6.00 -5.06
CA ILE A 109 3.29 -6.18 -4.32
C ILE A 109 3.33 -5.34 -3.04
N ASP A 110 2.27 -4.61 -2.77
CA ASP A 110 2.12 -3.85 -1.53
C ASP A 110 1.13 -4.54 -0.59
N ILE A 111 1.59 -4.89 0.60
CA ILE A 111 0.84 -5.71 1.55
C ILE A 111 0.07 -4.82 2.53
N GLY A 112 -1.26 -4.94 2.50
CA GLY A 112 -2.13 -4.12 3.34
C GLY A 112 -2.14 -2.66 2.91
N SER A 113 -2.33 -2.40 1.63
CA SER A 113 -2.15 -1.09 0.99
C SER A 113 -2.98 0.05 1.59
N GLY A 114 -4.11 -0.24 2.24
CA GLY A 114 -4.90 0.73 2.98
C GLY A 114 -5.31 1.94 2.15
N GLY A 115 -4.71 3.08 2.43
CA GLY A 115 -4.86 4.32 1.66
C GLY A 115 -4.01 4.37 0.39
N GLY A 116 -3.24 3.32 0.06
CA GLY A 116 -2.37 3.26 -1.12
C GLY A 116 -0.91 3.64 -0.83
N LEU A 117 -0.47 3.47 0.41
CA LEU A 117 0.85 3.91 0.84
C LEU A 117 1.71 2.73 1.31
N PRO A 118 2.91 2.53 0.77
CA PRO A 118 3.65 3.44 -0.10
C PRO A 118 3.37 3.29 -1.61
N ALA A 119 2.53 2.34 -2.04
CA ALA A 119 2.45 1.89 -3.43
C ALA A 119 2.00 2.95 -4.45
N ILE A 120 1.00 3.79 -4.15
CA ILE A 120 0.53 4.81 -5.12
C ILE A 120 1.61 5.85 -5.42
N PRO A 121 2.31 6.46 -4.42
CA PRO A 121 3.44 7.33 -4.72
C PRO A 121 4.55 6.64 -5.53
N LEU A 122 4.88 5.38 -5.21
CA LEU A 122 5.88 4.62 -5.96
C LEU A 122 5.43 4.32 -7.39
N ALA A 123 4.18 3.94 -7.60
CA ALA A 123 3.64 3.66 -8.93
C ALA A 123 3.60 4.91 -9.83
N ILE A 124 3.43 6.11 -9.24
CA ILE A 124 3.51 7.37 -9.96
C ILE A 124 4.96 7.64 -10.39
N ALA A 125 5.93 7.43 -9.49
CA ALA A 125 7.35 7.71 -9.74
C ALA A 125 8.07 6.61 -10.55
N ARG A 126 7.50 5.38 -10.61
CA ARG A 126 8.07 4.23 -11.32
C ARG A 126 7.02 3.56 -12.23
N PRO A 127 6.65 4.23 -13.34
CA PRO A 127 5.65 3.70 -14.27
C PRO A 127 6.12 2.43 -15.02
N ASP A 128 7.41 2.13 -14.96
CA ASP A 128 8.07 0.94 -15.51
C ASP A 128 7.88 -0.32 -14.65
N ILE A 129 7.45 -0.19 -13.38
CA ILE A 129 7.20 -1.30 -12.46
C ILE A 129 5.68 -1.54 -12.34
N GLY A 130 5.25 -2.78 -12.47
CA GLY A 130 3.88 -3.19 -12.19
C GLY A 130 3.63 -3.35 -10.69
N PHE A 131 2.68 -2.59 -10.12
CA PHE A 131 2.32 -2.64 -8.71
C PHE A 131 1.00 -3.39 -8.50
N THR A 132 1.02 -4.43 -7.66
CA THR A 132 -0.18 -5.10 -7.16
C THR A 132 -0.45 -4.64 -5.73
N LEU A 133 -1.59 -3.98 -5.51
CA LEU A 133 -2.01 -3.48 -4.22
C LEU A 133 -2.94 -4.51 -3.56
N LEU A 134 -2.47 -5.17 -2.51
CA LEU A 134 -3.23 -6.19 -1.79
C LEU A 134 -3.89 -5.58 -0.55
N GLU A 135 -5.23 -5.55 -0.54
CA GLU A 135 -6.01 -4.97 0.55
C GLU A 135 -7.22 -5.85 0.89
N SER A 136 -7.36 -6.22 2.15
CA SER A 136 -8.41 -7.14 2.61
C SER A 136 -9.78 -6.48 2.79
N THR A 137 -9.82 -5.15 2.97
CA THR A 137 -11.05 -4.39 3.21
C THR A 137 -11.66 -3.90 1.92
N GLY A 138 -12.79 -4.44 1.49
CA GLY A 138 -13.39 -4.16 0.18
C GLY A 138 -13.59 -2.67 -0.13
N LYS A 139 -14.03 -1.84 0.84
CA LYS A 139 -14.17 -0.39 0.62
C LYS A 139 -12.85 0.32 0.36
N LYS A 140 -11.74 -0.15 0.98
CA LYS A 140 -10.41 0.40 0.74
C LYS A 140 -9.87 -0.05 -0.62
N ALA A 141 -10.08 -1.31 -0.99
CA ALA A 141 -9.72 -1.82 -2.31
C ALA A 141 -10.40 -1.01 -3.43
N ARG A 142 -11.70 -0.71 -3.30
CA ARG A 142 -12.42 0.14 -4.26
C ARG A 142 -11.90 1.58 -4.30
N PHE A 143 -11.50 2.12 -3.16
CA PHE A 143 -10.82 3.42 -3.13
C PHE A 143 -9.53 3.38 -3.97
N LEU A 144 -8.71 2.35 -3.79
CA LEU A 144 -7.46 2.17 -4.55
C LEU A 144 -7.72 2.04 -6.07
N GLU A 145 -8.72 1.25 -6.46
CA GLU A 145 -9.17 1.13 -7.87
C GLU A 145 -9.62 2.48 -8.45
N ALA A 146 -10.38 3.25 -7.66
CA ALA A 146 -10.85 4.57 -8.07
C ALA A 146 -9.70 5.56 -8.27
N VAL A 147 -8.74 5.58 -7.34
CA VAL A 147 -7.53 6.41 -7.42
C VAL A 147 -6.69 6.03 -8.64
N ALA A 148 -6.38 4.73 -8.82
CA ALA A 148 -5.59 4.26 -9.95
C ALA A 148 -6.22 4.67 -11.29
N ARG A 149 -7.53 4.48 -11.44
CA ARG A 149 -8.29 4.90 -12.63
C ARG A 149 -8.26 6.41 -12.83
N ARG A 150 -8.49 7.19 -11.76
CA ARG A 150 -8.59 8.65 -11.83
C ARG A 150 -7.25 9.32 -12.16
N LEU A 151 -6.15 8.72 -11.72
CA LEU A 151 -4.79 9.19 -12.02
C LEU A 151 -4.20 8.56 -13.30
N GLY A 152 -4.91 7.62 -13.94
CA GLY A 152 -4.42 6.95 -15.15
C GLY A 152 -3.21 6.05 -14.91
N LEU A 153 -3.14 5.39 -13.74
CA LEU A 153 -2.03 4.50 -13.38
C LEU A 153 -2.24 3.11 -14.01
N ALA A 154 -1.78 2.95 -15.24
CA ALA A 154 -1.90 1.68 -15.98
C ALA A 154 -1.05 0.55 -15.38
N ASN A 155 -0.05 0.89 -14.57
CA ASN A 155 0.85 -0.03 -13.89
C ASN A 155 0.35 -0.47 -12.51
N VAL A 156 -0.91 -0.16 -12.13
CA VAL A 156 -1.50 -0.52 -10.84
C VAL A 156 -2.62 -1.53 -11.02
N ALA A 157 -2.54 -2.66 -10.33
CA ALA A 157 -3.61 -3.63 -10.15
C ALA A 157 -4.01 -3.71 -8.67
N VAL A 158 -5.29 -3.88 -8.37
CA VAL A 158 -5.79 -4.03 -6.99
C VAL A 158 -6.34 -5.44 -6.79
N VAL A 159 -5.93 -6.07 -5.69
CA VAL A 159 -6.43 -7.39 -5.28
C VAL A 159 -7.11 -7.26 -3.92
N ASN A 160 -8.42 -7.51 -3.89
CA ASN A 160 -9.18 -7.50 -2.65
C ASN A 160 -9.20 -8.89 -2.03
N ASP A 161 -8.19 -9.20 -1.26
CA ASP A 161 -8.07 -10.47 -0.53
C ASP A 161 -7.19 -10.33 0.71
N ARG A 162 -7.24 -11.36 1.59
CA ARG A 162 -6.27 -11.51 2.67
C ARG A 162 -4.98 -12.11 2.16
N ALA A 163 -3.83 -11.68 2.72
CA ALA A 163 -2.51 -12.10 2.28
C ALA A 163 -2.35 -13.64 2.33
N GLU A 164 -2.83 -14.27 3.40
CA GLU A 164 -2.72 -15.73 3.58
C GLU A 164 -3.51 -16.53 2.53
N ARG A 165 -4.57 -15.95 1.98
CA ARG A 165 -5.37 -16.57 0.93
C ARG A 165 -4.80 -16.26 -0.44
N ALA A 166 -4.46 -15.01 -0.70
CA ALA A 166 -3.85 -14.56 -1.94
C ALA A 166 -2.52 -15.28 -2.24
N ALA A 167 -1.69 -15.55 -1.21
CA ALA A 167 -0.43 -16.28 -1.37
C ALA A 167 -0.61 -17.77 -1.72
N ARG A 168 -1.83 -18.30 -1.72
CA ARG A 168 -2.16 -19.67 -2.19
C ARG A 168 -2.64 -19.72 -3.63
N THR A 169 -2.61 -18.59 -4.31
CA THR A 169 -3.00 -18.45 -5.72
C THR A 169 -1.78 -18.27 -6.62
N GLY A 170 -1.98 -17.88 -7.88
CA GLY A 170 -0.90 -17.56 -8.82
C GLY A 170 -0.04 -16.34 -8.44
N LEU A 171 -0.33 -15.68 -7.31
CA LEU A 171 0.49 -14.58 -6.79
C LEU A 171 1.68 -15.06 -5.94
N ARG A 172 1.72 -16.34 -5.58
CA ARG A 172 2.84 -16.91 -4.81
C ARG A 172 4.11 -16.90 -5.64
N GLU A 173 5.22 -16.43 -5.03
CA GLU A 173 6.55 -16.37 -5.66
C GLU A 173 6.55 -15.64 -7.02
N ALA A 174 5.69 -14.61 -7.17
CA ALA A 174 5.47 -13.92 -8.42
C ALA A 174 6.11 -12.51 -8.49
N PHE A 175 6.59 -11.97 -7.36
CA PHE A 175 7.04 -10.58 -7.29
C PHE A 175 8.52 -10.45 -6.98
N ASP A 176 9.14 -9.43 -7.57
CA ASP A 176 10.53 -9.07 -7.31
C ASP A 176 10.65 -8.30 -5.99
N VAL A 177 9.65 -7.46 -5.69
CA VAL A 177 9.63 -6.62 -4.50
C VAL A 177 8.30 -6.73 -3.76
N ALA A 178 8.34 -6.77 -2.44
CA ALA A 178 7.18 -6.54 -1.58
C ALA A 178 7.39 -5.27 -0.78
N THR A 179 6.38 -4.39 -0.75
CA THR A 179 6.40 -3.19 0.08
C THR A 179 5.36 -3.26 1.18
N SER A 180 5.58 -2.56 2.28
CA SER A 180 4.58 -2.36 3.31
C SER A 180 4.90 -1.19 4.22
N ARG A 181 3.85 -0.53 4.72
CA ARG A 181 3.94 0.53 5.72
C ARG A 181 2.83 0.40 6.77
N ALA A 182 3.21 0.50 8.05
CA ALA A 182 2.27 0.52 9.19
C ALA A 182 1.37 -0.72 9.33
N VAL A 183 1.81 -1.89 8.83
CA VAL A 183 1.10 -3.16 8.93
C VAL A 183 1.75 -4.05 9.97
N GLY A 184 1.32 -3.97 11.23
CA GLY A 184 1.70 -4.88 12.30
C GLY A 184 3.19 -4.97 12.65
N ALA A 185 3.56 -5.97 13.44
CA ALA A 185 4.94 -6.31 13.76
C ALA A 185 5.66 -6.93 12.55
N LEU A 186 6.99 -6.85 12.50
CA LEU A 186 7.78 -7.38 11.40
C LEU A 186 7.64 -8.90 11.25
N ASP A 187 7.42 -9.63 12.35
CA ASP A 187 7.18 -11.09 12.35
C ASP A 187 5.94 -11.47 11.53
N ASP A 188 4.81 -10.82 11.81
CA ASP A 188 3.57 -11.02 11.08
C ASP A 188 3.69 -10.56 9.62
N LEU A 189 4.32 -9.41 9.44
CA LEU A 189 4.51 -8.83 8.12
C LEU A 189 5.39 -9.71 7.22
N ALA A 190 6.43 -10.35 7.77
CA ALA A 190 7.24 -11.32 7.05
C ALA A 190 6.38 -12.51 6.58
N LEU A 191 5.49 -13.02 7.44
CA LEU A 191 4.57 -14.10 7.10
C LEU A 191 3.63 -13.73 5.93
N TRP A 192 3.20 -12.48 5.88
CA TRP A 192 2.28 -11.98 4.85
C TRP A 192 2.97 -11.51 3.57
N SER A 193 4.30 -11.32 3.57
CA SER A 193 5.02 -10.74 2.43
C SER A 193 5.96 -11.74 1.73
N VAL A 194 6.77 -12.48 2.48
CA VAL A 194 7.79 -13.38 1.94
C VAL A 194 7.23 -14.44 0.98
N PRO A 195 6.03 -15.02 1.21
CA PRO A 195 5.46 -16.00 0.28
C PRO A 195 5.22 -15.47 -1.14
N PHE A 196 5.03 -14.17 -1.33
CA PHE A 196 4.82 -13.54 -2.64
C PHE A 196 6.11 -13.31 -3.42
N LEU A 197 7.25 -13.24 -2.72
CA LEU A 197 8.53 -12.92 -3.35
C LEU A 197 9.08 -14.09 -4.15
N LYS A 198 9.66 -13.81 -5.30
CA LYS A 198 10.59 -14.72 -6.01
C LYS A 198 11.81 -15.00 -5.12
N ILE A 199 12.57 -16.04 -5.44
CA ILE A 199 13.88 -16.26 -4.81
C ILE A 199 14.80 -15.11 -5.24
N GLY A 200 15.52 -14.49 -4.28
CA GLY A 200 16.30 -13.27 -4.49
C GLY A 200 15.47 -11.99 -4.44
N GLY A 201 14.14 -12.09 -4.41
CA GLY A 201 13.27 -10.94 -4.24
C GLY A 201 13.36 -10.34 -2.84
N VAL A 202 13.05 -9.04 -2.72
CA VAL A 202 13.22 -8.28 -1.49
C VAL A 202 11.92 -7.71 -0.95
N MET A 203 11.79 -7.70 0.36
CA MET A 203 10.75 -6.97 1.07
C MET A 203 11.34 -5.68 1.62
N LEU A 204 10.71 -4.55 1.34
CA LEU A 204 11.04 -3.21 1.80
C LEU A 204 9.96 -2.76 2.80
N ALA A 205 10.24 -2.85 4.08
CA ALA A 205 9.29 -2.48 5.13
C ALA A 205 9.65 -1.13 5.76
N ILE A 206 8.74 -0.16 5.63
CA ILE A 206 8.88 1.12 6.36
C ILE A 206 8.49 0.91 7.81
N LYS A 207 9.46 1.08 8.71
CA LYS A 207 9.34 0.89 10.15
C LYS A 207 9.75 2.17 10.91
N GLY A 208 9.36 2.24 12.17
CA GLY A 208 9.73 3.33 13.07
C GLY A 208 10.98 3.04 13.89
N ALA A 209 11.16 3.78 15.00
CA ALA A 209 12.34 3.72 15.87
C ALA A 209 12.64 2.32 16.45
N ARG A 210 11.65 1.41 16.49
CA ARG A 210 11.82 0.04 17.00
C ARG A 210 12.22 -0.98 15.94
N ALA A 211 12.67 -0.55 14.76
CA ALA A 211 13.02 -1.45 13.65
C ALA A 211 14.02 -2.53 14.07
N ALA A 212 15.11 -2.16 14.77
CA ALA A 212 16.13 -3.10 15.24
C ALA A 212 15.55 -4.17 16.19
N GLU A 213 14.69 -3.78 17.14
CA GLU A 213 14.02 -4.72 18.06
C GLU A 213 13.08 -5.66 17.29
N GLU A 214 12.35 -5.14 16.33
CA GLU A 214 11.45 -5.95 15.48
C GLU A 214 12.20 -6.95 14.60
N ILE A 215 13.40 -6.59 14.10
CA ILE A 215 14.27 -7.50 13.35
C ILE A 215 14.71 -8.67 14.24
N VAL A 216 15.15 -8.38 15.47
CA VAL A 216 15.54 -9.43 16.42
C VAL A 216 14.36 -10.35 16.72
N ALA A 217 13.19 -9.80 16.97
CA ALA A 217 11.97 -10.57 17.25
C ALA A 217 11.55 -11.45 16.05
N ALA A 218 11.69 -10.95 14.83
CA ALA A 218 11.30 -11.66 13.61
C ALA A 218 12.32 -12.72 13.14
N LYS A 219 13.50 -12.81 13.75
CA LYS A 219 14.61 -13.67 13.28
C LYS A 219 14.20 -15.12 13.07
N GLN A 220 13.45 -15.71 14.01
CA GLN A 220 13.00 -17.10 13.92
C GLN A 220 12.00 -17.27 12.75
N ARG A 221 11.06 -16.35 12.60
CA ARG A 221 10.08 -16.35 11.52
C ARG A 221 10.75 -16.25 10.14
N LEU A 222 11.71 -15.32 10.01
CA LEU A 222 12.47 -15.16 8.76
C LEU A 222 13.23 -16.43 8.39
N TYR A 223 13.89 -17.06 9.37
CA TYR A 223 14.57 -18.34 9.14
C TYR A 223 13.59 -19.43 8.64
N GLU A 224 12.43 -19.55 9.27
CA GLU A 224 11.41 -20.53 8.88
C GLU A 224 10.81 -20.27 7.49
N LEU A 225 10.72 -18.99 7.08
CA LEU A 225 10.27 -18.56 5.76
C LEU A 225 11.37 -18.66 4.68
N HIS A 226 12.59 -19.04 5.05
CA HIS A 226 13.78 -19.03 4.22
C HIS A 226 14.15 -17.62 3.70
N ALA A 227 14.05 -16.64 4.56
CA ALA A 227 14.41 -15.24 4.33
C ALA A 227 15.36 -14.72 5.40
N ALA A 228 16.01 -13.61 5.16
CA ALA A 228 16.89 -12.95 6.10
C ALA A 228 16.77 -11.43 6.02
N ALA A 229 16.92 -10.72 7.15
CA ALA A 229 17.14 -9.30 7.14
C ALA A 229 18.59 -9.03 6.68
N VAL A 230 18.74 -8.33 5.57
CA VAL A 230 20.03 -8.07 4.91
C VAL A 230 20.48 -6.62 5.02
N GLY A 231 19.60 -5.71 5.49
CA GLY A 231 19.94 -4.31 5.68
C GLY A 231 18.91 -3.51 6.43
N GLU A 232 19.38 -2.40 6.97
CA GLU A 232 18.58 -1.31 7.53
C GLU A 232 19.04 0.01 6.90
N ILE A 233 18.12 0.78 6.36
CA ILE A 233 18.39 2.09 5.77
C ILE A 233 17.65 3.12 6.60
N ARG A 234 18.38 3.96 7.31
CA ARG A 234 17.80 5.08 8.06
C ARG A 234 17.58 6.26 7.13
N THR A 235 16.37 6.80 7.16
CA THR A 235 15.98 8.01 6.46
C THR A 235 15.71 9.14 7.47
N GLU A 236 15.38 10.34 7.01
CA GLU A 236 14.99 11.44 7.90
C GLU A 236 13.73 11.12 8.72
N THR A 237 12.82 10.28 8.20
CA THR A 237 11.48 10.08 8.76
C THR A 237 11.22 8.69 9.29
N ASN A 238 12.00 7.69 8.84
CA ASN A 238 11.74 6.28 9.15
C ASN A 238 13.01 5.42 9.06
N THR A 239 12.83 4.11 9.23
CA THR A 239 13.85 3.09 8.94
C THR A 239 13.25 2.08 7.97
N ILE A 240 13.93 1.84 6.85
CA ILE A 240 13.56 0.81 5.89
C ILE A 240 14.29 -0.46 6.27
N VAL A 241 13.55 -1.52 6.57
CA VAL A 241 14.11 -2.86 6.79
C VAL A 241 14.08 -3.61 5.47
N VAL A 242 15.22 -4.12 5.05
CA VAL A 242 15.38 -4.91 3.83
C VAL A 242 15.49 -6.38 4.18
N ILE A 243 14.55 -7.18 3.71
CA ILE A 243 14.51 -8.63 3.89
C ILE A 243 14.61 -9.30 2.53
N GLU A 244 15.55 -10.21 2.37
CA GLU A 244 15.76 -10.98 1.14
C GLU A 244 15.21 -12.41 1.29
N LYS A 245 14.49 -12.88 0.28
CA LYS A 245 14.08 -14.28 0.18
C LYS A 245 15.17 -15.14 -0.45
N GLN A 246 15.72 -16.05 0.33
CA GLN A 246 16.89 -16.84 -0.05
C GLN A 246 16.55 -18.19 -0.73
N ARG A 247 15.39 -18.77 -0.40
CA ARG A 247 14.92 -20.06 -0.93
C ARG A 247 13.38 -20.07 -1.00
N LYS A 248 12.80 -21.07 -1.68
CA LYS A 248 11.36 -21.28 -1.71
C LYS A 248 10.75 -21.31 -0.32
N THR A 249 9.67 -20.58 -0.12
CA THR A 249 8.90 -20.62 1.13
C THR A 249 8.31 -22.02 1.32
N PRO A 250 8.52 -22.67 2.50
CA PRO A 250 7.97 -24.00 2.75
C PRO A 250 6.45 -24.06 2.58
N ALA A 251 5.94 -25.19 2.09
CA ALA A 251 4.52 -25.38 1.75
C ALA A 251 3.55 -25.26 2.95
N LYS A 252 4.05 -25.38 4.19
CA LYS A 252 3.26 -25.16 5.41
C LYS A 252 2.84 -23.71 5.61
N PHE A 253 3.53 -22.76 4.99
CA PHE A 253 3.20 -21.33 5.01
C PHE A 253 2.29 -20.95 3.84
N PRO A 254 1.54 -19.85 3.94
CA PRO A 254 0.70 -19.34 2.87
C PRO A 254 1.40 -19.19 1.55
#